data_210e4dbac0ab806b008313a9d75ec6cf
#
_entry.id   210e4dbac0ab806b008313a9d75ec6cf
#
_cell.length_a   1.000
_cell.length_b   1.000
_cell.length_c   1.000
_cell.angle_alpha   90.00
_cell.angle_beta   90.00
_cell.angle_gamma   90.00
#
_symmetry.space_group_name_H-M   'P 1'
#
loop_
_entity.id
_entity.type
_entity.pdbx_description
1 polymer ?
#
loop_
_entity_poly.entity_id
_entity_poly.type
_entity_poly.pdbx_seq_one_letter_code
_entity_poly.pdbx_strand_id
1 'polypeptide(L)'
;MKHTLTVLALCTLVAHASSGAVRGVPSDRVGGDLKGSHPGYMRVWVEKGARKVNVDSTGVILKGYDVVGYFTQDKAVKGSPKYQATYQGATYYFSSAADLATFKKDPSKYVPQYGGYCANGMKNSKLADSDPTVFSIVKGKLYVYEHSAAKKEFHTHSLEHVIKADHNWYQMFE
;
A
#
# COMPACT_ATOMS: atom_id res chain seq x y z
N MET A 1 -45.65 -24.07 -53.08
CA MET A 1 -45.45 -23.21 -54.27
C MET A 1 -44.45 -22.15 -53.91
N LYS A 2 -43.45 -22.12 -54.77
CA LYS A 2 -42.42 -21.04 -54.94
C LYS A 2 -41.37 -20.87 -53.89
N HIS A 3 -40.21 -21.36 -54.29
CA HIS A 3 -38.86 -21.17 -53.96
C HIS A 3 -38.43 -19.69 -54.00
N THR A 4 -37.52 -19.31 -53.14
CA THR A 4 -36.44 -18.40 -53.56
C THR A 4 -35.20 -18.67 -52.73
N LEU A 5 -34.17 -19.17 -53.35
CA LEU A 5 -32.78 -19.18 -52.92
C LEU A 5 -32.28 -17.74 -52.84
N THR A 6 -31.51 -17.40 -51.80
CA THR A 6 -30.57 -16.28 -51.90
C THR A 6 -29.23 -16.69 -51.31
N VAL A 7 -28.24 -16.43 -52.11
CA VAL A 7 -26.89 -16.88 -52.15
C VAL A 7 -26.05 -16.36 -50.94
N LEU A 8 -25.25 -17.25 -50.36
CA LEU A 8 -24.14 -16.93 -49.45
C LEU A 8 -23.06 -16.11 -50.19
N ALA A 9 -22.67 -14.98 -49.60
CA ALA A 9 -21.42 -14.36 -49.91
C ALA A 9 -20.46 -14.55 -48.72
N LEU A 10 -19.54 -15.45 -48.92
CA LEU A 10 -18.42 -15.72 -47.98
C LEU A 10 -17.35 -14.61 -48.17
N CYS A 11 -17.27 -13.72 -47.22
CA CYS A 11 -16.15 -12.73 -47.16
C CYS A 11 -15.10 -13.23 -46.19
N THR A 12 -14.08 -13.91 -46.69
CA THR A 12 -12.90 -14.32 -45.94
C THR A 12 -11.99 -13.12 -45.73
N LEU A 13 -12.03 -12.55 -44.52
CA LEU A 13 -11.03 -11.54 -44.11
C LEU A 13 -9.81 -12.27 -43.55
N VAL A 14 -8.75 -12.31 -44.33
CA VAL A 14 -7.44 -12.80 -43.89
C VAL A 14 -6.81 -11.67 -43.03
N ALA A 15 -6.81 -11.87 -41.71
CA ALA A 15 -6.06 -11.01 -40.78
C ALA A 15 -4.59 -11.40 -40.84
N HIS A 16 -3.77 -10.54 -41.43
CA HIS A 16 -2.31 -10.63 -41.30
C HIS A 16 -1.90 -10.25 -39.87
N ALA A 17 -1.51 -11.25 -39.10
CA ALA A 17 -0.84 -11.05 -37.81
C ALA A 17 0.58 -10.56 -38.08
N SER A 18 0.79 -9.25 -37.94
CA SER A 18 2.12 -8.65 -37.88
C SER A 18 2.77 -9.01 -36.54
N SER A 19 3.66 -9.97 -36.56
CA SER A 19 4.53 -10.34 -35.44
C SER A 19 5.57 -9.23 -35.23
N GLY A 20 5.21 -8.23 -34.42
CA GLY A 20 6.14 -7.26 -33.87
C GLY A 20 6.89 -7.87 -32.71
N ALA A 21 8.10 -8.39 -32.94
CA ALA A 21 9.02 -8.82 -31.90
C ALA A 21 9.35 -7.64 -30.99
N VAL A 22 8.84 -7.65 -29.75
CA VAL A 22 9.29 -6.76 -28.68
C VAL A 22 10.72 -7.16 -28.36
N ARG A 23 11.68 -6.36 -28.81
CA ARG A 23 13.10 -6.53 -28.47
C ARG A 23 13.23 -6.41 -26.96
N GLY A 24 13.74 -7.45 -26.32
CA GLY A 24 14.04 -7.50 -24.90
C GLY A 24 14.94 -6.32 -24.50
N VAL A 25 14.52 -5.63 -23.45
CA VAL A 25 15.36 -4.62 -22.77
C VAL A 25 16.44 -5.40 -22.02
N PRO A 26 17.74 -5.16 -22.28
CA PRO A 26 18.80 -5.85 -21.53
C PRO A 26 18.76 -5.42 -20.06
N SER A 27 18.89 -6.41 -19.17
CA SER A 27 18.76 -6.30 -17.70
C SER A 27 19.99 -5.72 -16.99
N ASP A 28 20.91 -5.07 -17.69
CA ASP A 28 22.23 -4.65 -17.20
C ASP A 28 22.49 -3.15 -17.20
N ARG A 29 21.43 -2.31 -17.12
CA ARG A 29 21.58 -0.89 -16.84
C ARG A 29 21.07 -0.51 -15.47
N VAL A 30 21.70 -1.05 -14.45
CA VAL A 30 21.74 -0.44 -13.12
C VAL A 30 22.85 0.62 -13.17
N GLY A 31 22.51 1.90 -13.23
CA GLY A 31 23.49 3.00 -13.19
C GLY A 31 23.46 3.86 -14.46
N GLY A 32 22.36 4.51 -14.74
CA GLY A 32 22.25 5.56 -15.76
C GLY A 32 21.92 6.89 -15.10
N ASP A 33 22.87 7.81 -15.18
CA ASP A 33 22.72 9.23 -14.84
C ASP A 33 21.58 9.83 -15.70
N LEU A 34 20.34 9.84 -15.18
CA LEU A 34 19.26 10.57 -15.79
C LEU A 34 19.36 12.04 -15.35
N LYS A 35 20.24 12.79 -16.00
CA LYS A 35 20.15 14.24 -16.09
C LYS A 35 18.85 14.59 -16.84
N GLY A 36 17.73 14.62 -16.14
CA GLY A 36 16.46 15.17 -16.57
C GLY A 36 16.05 16.25 -15.57
N SER A 37 16.33 17.49 -15.90
CA SER A 37 15.90 18.66 -15.15
C SER A 37 14.38 18.82 -15.24
N HIS A 38 13.64 18.22 -14.30
CA HIS A 38 12.28 18.63 -14.00
C HIS A 38 12.32 19.36 -12.66
N PRO A 39 12.02 20.65 -12.62
CA PRO A 39 12.00 21.40 -11.37
C PRO A 39 10.78 20.97 -10.57
N GLY A 40 10.99 20.33 -9.41
CA GLY A 40 9.96 20.10 -8.44
C GLY A 40 9.83 18.68 -7.86
N TYR A 41 10.51 17.68 -8.41
CA TYR A 41 10.47 16.35 -7.82
C TYR A 41 11.67 16.14 -6.87
N MET A 42 11.40 16.20 -5.60
CA MET A 42 12.37 15.82 -4.58
C MET A 42 12.69 14.32 -4.76
N ARG A 43 13.96 13.98 -5.06
CA ARG A 43 14.40 12.59 -5.14
C ARG A 43 14.14 11.95 -3.79
N VAL A 44 13.28 10.93 -3.78
CA VAL A 44 13.07 10.11 -2.60
C VAL A 44 14.27 9.17 -2.49
N TRP A 45 15.11 9.36 -1.48
CA TRP A 45 16.19 8.46 -1.17
C TRP A 45 15.63 7.35 -0.28
N VAL A 46 15.43 6.16 -0.85
CA VAL A 46 15.17 4.96 -0.05
C VAL A 46 16.52 4.41 0.39
N GLU A 47 16.72 4.30 1.69
CA GLU A 47 17.90 3.65 2.22
C GLU A 47 17.93 2.18 1.76
N LYS A 48 19.10 1.72 1.31
CA LYS A 48 19.29 0.32 0.90
C LYS A 48 18.91 -0.61 2.05
N GLY A 49 17.83 -1.40 1.87
CA GLY A 49 17.28 -2.28 2.91
C GLY A 49 16.05 -1.73 3.64
N ALA A 50 15.49 -0.58 3.22
CA ALA A 50 14.22 -0.11 3.76
C ALA A 50 13.13 -1.19 3.61
N ARG A 51 12.41 -1.46 4.70
CA ARG A 51 11.35 -2.47 4.73
C ARG A 51 10.02 -1.83 4.34
N LYS A 52 9.22 -2.56 3.55
CA LYS A 52 7.84 -2.15 3.20
C LYS A 52 6.88 -2.18 4.42
N VAL A 53 7.30 -2.74 5.55
CA VAL A 53 6.53 -2.80 6.80
C VAL A 53 7.38 -2.35 7.98
N ASN A 54 6.79 -1.53 8.84
CA ASN A 54 7.38 -1.05 10.08
C ASN A 54 7.12 -2.06 11.19
N VAL A 55 8.07 -2.95 11.37
CA VAL A 55 8.01 -4.02 12.38
C VAL A 55 9.19 -3.93 13.34
N ASP A 56 9.01 -4.41 14.55
CA ASP A 56 10.08 -4.56 15.52
C ASP A 56 11.06 -5.70 15.15
N SER A 57 12.04 -5.96 16.01
CA SER A 57 13.05 -7.01 15.82
C SER A 57 12.46 -8.43 15.76
N THR A 58 11.24 -8.63 16.24
CA THR A 58 10.53 -9.90 16.22
C THR A 58 9.56 -10.03 15.04
N GLY A 59 9.46 -9.00 14.19
CA GLY A 59 8.56 -8.96 13.04
C GLY A 59 7.14 -8.54 13.39
N VAL A 60 6.91 -7.98 14.58
CA VAL A 60 5.58 -7.56 15.03
C VAL A 60 5.33 -6.10 14.62
N ILE A 61 4.20 -5.87 13.94
CA ILE A 61 3.77 -4.54 13.48
C ILE A 61 3.05 -3.77 14.60
N LEU A 62 3.09 -2.43 14.52
CA LEU A 62 2.40 -1.53 15.46
C LEU A 62 2.68 -1.89 16.93
N LYS A 63 3.90 -2.38 17.22
CA LYS A 63 4.29 -2.76 18.59
C LYS A 63 3.29 -3.71 19.26
N GLY A 64 2.58 -4.52 18.45
CA GLY A 64 1.60 -5.51 18.90
C GLY A 64 0.23 -4.94 19.31
N TYR A 65 -0.15 -3.76 18.84
CA TYR A 65 -1.51 -3.26 18.97
C TYR A 65 -2.45 -3.90 17.96
N ASP A 66 -3.70 -4.15 18.37
CA ASP A 66 -4.72 -4.83 17.59
C ASP A 66 -5.29 -3.93 16.50
N VAL A 67 -5.05 -4.32 15.23
CA VAL A 67 -5.50 -3.51 14.08
C VAL A 67 -7.01 -3.48 13.93
N VAL A 68 -7.75 -4.47 14.42
CA VAL A 68 -9.22 -4.51 14.39
C VAL A 68 -9.81 -3.55 15.42
N GLY A 69 -9.16 -3.42 16.58
CA GLY A 69 -9.60 -2.53 17.65
C GLY A 69 -9.74 -1.06 17.23
N TYR A 70 -8.87 -0.58 16.35
CA TYR A 70 -8.98 0.79 15.82
C TYR A 70 -10.30 1.05 15.11
N PHE A 71 -10.82 0.05 14.38
CA PHE A 71 -12.05 0.19 13.60
C PHE A 71 -13.30 -0.10 14.41
N THR A 72 -13.21 -1.01 15.38
CA THR A 72 -14.39 -1.51 16.12
C THR A 72 -14.62 -0.76 17.42
N GLN A 73 -13.56 -0.23 18.03
CA GLN A 73 -13.60 0.40 19.35
C GLN A 73 -13.14 1.86 19.33
N ASP A 74 -12.62 2.35 18.18
CA ASP A 74 -11.96 3.65 18.04
C ASP A 74 -10.85 3.87 19.09
N LYS A 75 -10.11 2.80 19.39
CA LYS A 75 -9.07 2.76 20.41
C LYS A 75 -7.87 1.95 19.99
N ALA A 76 -6.69 2.37 20.44
CA ALA A 76 -5.48 1.58 20.42
C ALA A 76 -5.53 0.53 21.54
N VAL A 77 -5.86 -0.70 21.20
CA VAL A 77 -5.96 -1.82 22.16
C VAL A 77 -4.74 -2.72 22.01
N LYS A 78 -4.11 -3.09 23.12
CA LYS A 78 -2.97 -3.99 23.08
C LYS A 78 -3.43 -5.41 22.73
N GLY A 79 -2.80 -6.00 21.70
CA GLY A 79 -2.99 -7.40 21.36
C GLY A 79 -2.17 -8.35 22.24
N SER A 80 -2.41 -9.64 22.08
CA SER A 80 -1.69 -10.72 22.75
C SER A 80 -1.08 -11.66 21.72
N PRO A 81 0.15 -12.16 21.92
CA PRO A 81 0.75 -13.18 21.06
C PRO A 81 -0.05 -14.48 20.99
N LYS A 82 -0.96 -14.71 21.95
CA LYS A 82 -1.91 -15.83 21.91
C LYS A 82 -2.84 -15.77 20.69
N TYR A 83 -3.19 -14.57 20.25
CA TYR A 83 -4.05 -14.34 19.10
C TYR A 83 -3.25 -13.59 18.03
N GLN A 84 -2.68 -14.32 17.09
CA GLN A 84 -1.79 -13.74 16.08
C GLN A 84 -2.05 -14.28 14.68
N ALA A 85 -1.70 -13.48 13.68
CA ALA A 85 -1.66 -13.86 12.27
C ALA A 85 -0.49 -13.17 11.58
N THR A 86 0.06 -13.83 10.56
CA THR A 86 1.05 -13.23 9.68
C THR A 86 0.38 -12.80 8.37
N TYR A 87 0.63 -11.58 7.93
CA TYR A 87 0.13 -11.04 6.68
C TYR A 87 1.13 -10.05 6.09
N GLN A 88 1.43 -10.15 4.79
CA GLN A 88 2.34 -9.28 4.05
C GLN A 88 3.70 -9.01 4.74
N GLY A 89 4.28 -10.05 5.32
CA GLY A 89 5.61 -9.98 5.96
C GLY A 89 5.63 -9.39 7.36
N ALA A 90 4.48 -9.16 7.99
CA ALA A 90 4.36 -8.70 9.37
C ALA A 90 3.51 -9.64 10.22
N THR A 91 3.80 -9.72 11.51
CA THR A 91 3.00 -10.42 12.51
C THR A 91 2.09 -9.44 13.23
N TYR A 92 0.81 -9.74 13.25
CA TYR A 92 -0.26 -8.95 13.87
C TYR A 92 -0.72 -9.64 15.15
N TYR A 93 -0.84 -8.90 16.24
CA TYR A 93 -1.44 -9.39 17.50
C TYR A 93 -2.85 -8.85 17.65
N PHE A 94 -3.74 -9.66 18.22
CA PHE A 94 -5.14 -9.31 18.42
C PHE A 94 -5.50 -9.41 19.90
N SER A 95 -6.46 -8.61 20.33
CA SER A 95 -6.93 -8.59 21.71
C SER A 95 -7.83 -9.78 22.05
N SER A 96 -8.43 -10.39 21.02
CA SER A 96 -9.35 -11.50 21.16
C SER A 96 -9.30 -12.49 19.99
N ALA A 97 -9.84 -13.70 20.20
CA ALA A 97 -10.06 -14.67 19.12
C ALA A 97 -11.06 -14.15 18.07
N ALA A 98 -12.01 -13.31 18.49
CA ALA A 98 -12.99 -12.69 17.59
C ALA A 98 -12.34 -11.69 16.63
N ASP A 99 -11.43 -10.85 17.13
CA ASP A 99 -10.68 -9.88 16.30
C ASP A 99 -9.74 -10.60 15.34
N LEU A 100 -9.04 -11.64 15.80
CA LEU A 100 -8.25 -12.51 14.93
C LEU A 100 -9.11 -13.12 13.79
N ALA A 101 -10.30 -13.63 14.11
CA ALA A 101 -11.20 -14.20 13.11
C ALA A 101 -11.71 -13.12 12.14
N THR A 102 -12.00 -11.93 12.64
CA THR A 102 -12.41 -10.76 11.84
C THR A 102 -11.32 -10.34 10.87
N PHE A 103 -10.07 -10.23 11.36
CA PHE A 103 -8.92 -9.91 10.51
C PHE A 103 -8.72 -10.95 9.40
N LYS A 104 -8.79 -12.26 9.74
CA LYS A 104 -8.59 -13.35 8.77
C LYS A 104 -9.61 -13.36 7.63
N LYS A 105 -10.80 -12.82 7.82
CA LYS A 105 -11.84 -12.72 6.77
C LYS A 105 -11.48 -11.68 5.71
N ASP A 106 -10.90 -10.56 6.10
CA ASP A 106 -10.49 -9.48 5.19
C ASP A 106 -9.30 -8.71 5.81
N PRO A 107 -8.08 -9.24 5.71
CA PRO A 107 -6.90 -8.57 6.26
C PRO A 107 -6.65 -7.19 5.65
N SER A 108 -6.95 -7.04 4.35
CA SER A 108 -6.67 -5.82 3.59
C SER A 108 -7.40 -4.59 4.14
N LYS A 109 -8.55 -4.80 4.74
CA LYS A 109 -9.36 -3.76 5.38
C LYS A 109 -8.70 -3.15 6.62
N TYR A 110 -7.95 -3.96 7.38
CA TYR A 110 -7.47 -3.59 8.72
C TYR A 110 -5.99 -3.20 8.77
N VAL A 111 -5.21 -3.55 7.74
CA VAL A 111 -3.78 -3.20 7.73
C VAL A 111 -3.57 -1.69 7.70
N PRO A 112 -2.54 -1.17 8.42
CA PRO A 112 -2.24 0.25 8.39
C PRO A 112 -1.69 0.65 7.02
N GLN A 113 -2.00 1.86 6.59
CA GLN A 113 -1.41 2.44 5.41
C GLN A 113 0.10 2.64 5.61
N TYR A 114 0.83 2.64 4.51
CA TYR A 114 2.29 2.82 4.49
C TYR A 114 3.02 1.82 5.39
N GLY A 115 2.53 0.58 5.44
CA GLY A 115 3.15 -0.48 6.25
C GLY A 115 3.26 -0.17 7.74
N GLY A 116 2.48 0.77 8.28
CA GLY A 116 2.56 1.18 9.68
C GLY A 116 3.63 2.24 9.99
N TYR A 117 4.26 2.83 8.99
CA TYR A 117 5.07 4.04 9.17
C TYR A 117 4.20 5.28 9.41
N CYS A 118 4.80 6.32 9.99
CA CYS A 118 4.14 7.60 10.22
C CYS A 118 3.64 8.22 8.90
N ALA A 119 2.32 8.44 8.77
CA ALA A 119 1.72 9.00 7.56
C ALA A 119 2.22 10.42 7.26
N ASN A 120 2.48 11.24 8.28
CA ASN A 120 3.06 12.57 8.10
C ASN A 120 4.53 12.50 7.65
N GLY A 121 5.28 11.51 8.14
CA GLY A 121 6.61 11.19 7.64
C GLY A 121 6.56 10.83 6.16
N MET A 122 5.64 9.93 5.77
CA MET A 122 5.49 9.50 4.38
C MET A 122 5.10 10.65 3.44
N LYS A 123 4.23 11.56 3.85
CA LYS A 123 3.95 12.79 3.13
C LYS A 123 5.23 13.59 2.81
N ASN A 124 6.22 13.52 3.68
CA ASN A 124 7.51 14.19 3.55
C ASN A 124 8.62 13.26 3.01
N SER A 125 8.27 12.16 2.37
CA SER A 125 9.20 11.14 1.81
C SER A 125 10.15 10.55 2.87
N LYS A 126 9.67 10.38 4.10
CA LYS A 126 10.41 9.84 5.24
C LYS A 126 9.74 8.59 5.80
N LEU A 127 10.52 7.51 5.98
CA LEU A 127 10.13 6.34 6.76
C LEU A 127 10.40 6.62 8.24
N ALA A 128 9.45 7.25 8.91
CA ALA A 128 9.52 7.51 10.35
C ALA A 128 8.72 6.43 11.12
N ASP A 129 9.21 6.04 12.30
CA ASP A 129 8.46 5.15 13.20
C ASP A 129 7.14 5.81 13.63
N SER A 130 6.24 5.02 14.17
CA SER A 130 4.93 5.49 14.63
C SER A 130 4.67 5.12 16.09
N ASP A 131 3.87 5.94 16.74
CA ASP A 131 3.21 5.60 18.01
C ASP A 131 1.83 5.02 17.69
N PRO A 132 1.58 3.72 17.96
CA PRO A 132 0.31 3.07 17.69
C PRO A 132 -0.89 3.72 18.42
N THR A 133 -0.65 4.50 19.47
CA THR A 133 -1.72 5.21 20.18
C THR A 133 -2.15 6.49 19.48
N VAL A 134 -1.35 6.97 18.52
CA VAL A 134 -1.64 8.18 17.73
C VAL A 134 -2.05 7.77 16.32
N PHE A 135 -3.34 7.63 16.10
CA PHE A 135 -3.92 7.12 14.87
C PHE A 135 -5.10 7.94 14.37
N SER A 136 -5.55 7.65 13.16
CA SER A 136 -6.85 8.08 12.63
C SER A 136 -7.36 7.08 11.59
N ILE A 137 -8.69 7.02 11.46
CA ILE A 137 -9.36 6.35 10.35
C ILE A 137 -9.85 7.44 9.38
N VAL A 138 -9.31 7.42 8.15
CA VAL A 138 -9.72 8.35 7.08
C VAL A 138 -10.23 7.53 5.91
N LYS A 139 -11.48 7.74 5.53
CA LYS A 139 -12.15 6.98 4.45
C LYS A 139 -12.00 5.45 4.61
N GLY A 140 -12.15 4.95 5.85
CA GLY A 140 -12.06 3.53 6.16
C GLY A 140 -10.65 2.93 6.11
N LYS A 141 -9.59 3.75 6.08
CA LYS A 141 -8.19 3.35 6.11
C LYS A 141 -7.52 3.80 7.39
N LEU A 142 -6.68 2.94 7.98
CA LEU A 142 -5.93 3.23 9.20
C LEU A 142 -4.62 3.96 8.87
N TYR A 143 -4.44 5.11 9.49
CA TYR A 143 -3.19 5.88 9.48
C TYR A 143 -2.66 6.01 10.89
N VAL A 144 -1.35 5.84 11.05
CA VAL A 144 -0.64 6.01 12.32
C VAL A 144 0.39 7.13 12.21
N TYR A 145 0.74 7.74 13.32
CA TYR A 145 1.63 8.90 13.36
C TYR A 145 2.68 8.75 14.45
N GLU A 146 3.80 9.40 14.30
CA GLU A 146 4.89 9.42 15.29
C GLU A 146 4.46 10.07 16.61
N HIS A 147 3.68 11.17 16.52
CA HIS A 147 3.17 11.93 17.66
C HIS A 147 1.96 12.79 17.28
N SER A 148 1.27 13.35 18.29
CA SER A 148 0.03 14.11 18.10
C SER A 148 0.19 15.36 17.21
N ALA A 149 1.34 16.04 17.24
CA ALA A 149 1.60 17.17 16.37
C ALA A 149 1.71 16.74 14.89
N ALA A 150 2.34 15.59 14.60
CA ALA A 150 2.38 15.02 13.25
C ALA A 150 0.98 14.64 12.74
N LYS A 151 0.13 14.07 13.60
CA LYS A 151 -1.29 13.83 13.30
C LYS A 151 -2.02 15.14 12.98
N LYS A 152 -1.88 16.16 13.82
CA LYS A 152 -2.53 17.46 13.62
C LYS A 152 -2.10 18.09 12.30
N GLU A 153 -0.82 18.11 12.00
CA GLU A 153 -0.29 18.62 10.73
C GLU A 153 -0.86 17.85 9.53
N PHE A 154 -0.86 16.52 9.57
CA PHE A 154 -1.42 15.69 8.48
C PHE A 154 -2.90 16.00 8.23
N HIS A 155 -3.66 16.33 9.28
CA HIS A 155 -5.09 16.61 9.19
C HIS A 155 -5.44 18.03 8.70
N THR A 156 -4.48 18.96 8.60
CA THR A 156 -4.75 20.30 8.07
C THR A 156 -5.28 20.27 6.64
N HIS A 157 -4.77 19.33 5.82
CA HIS A 157 -5.16 19.12 4.43
C HIS A 157 -5.19 17.61 4.12
N SER A 158 -6.00 16.86 4.85
CA SER A 158 -5.96 15.38 4.87
C SER A 158 -5.94 14.73 3.49
N LEU A 159 -6.78 15.17 2.55
CA LEU A 159 -6.85 14.57 1.22
C LEU A 159 -5.59 14.83 0.39
N GLU A 160 -5.08 16.05 0.41
CA GLU A 160 -3.85 16.43 -0.29
C GLU A 160 -2.67 15.66 0.29
N HIS A 161 -2.60 15.58 1.62
CA HIS A 161 -1.53 14.87 2.32
C HIS A 161 -1.58 13.37 2.08
N VAL A 162 -2.76 12.75 1.98
CA VAL A 162 -2.92 11.35 1.57
C VAL A 162 -2.41 11.14 0.14
N ILE A 163 -2.83 11.98 -0.82
CA ILE A 163 -2.38 11.87 -2.23
C ILE A 163 -0.85 11.97 -2.31
N LYS A 164 -0.26 12.91 -1.58
CA LYS A 164 1.19 13.10 -1.55
C LYS A 164 1.92 11.91 -0.91
N ALA A 165 1.38 11.38 0.19
CA ALA A 165 1.94 10.23 0.87
C ALA A 165 1.80 8.94 0.02
N ASP A 166 0.67 8.74 -0.65
CA ASP A 166 0.44 7.62 -1.58
C ASP A 166 1.44 7.68 -2.74
N HIS A 167 1.64 8.87 -3.33
CA HIS A 167 2.64 9.07 -4.39
C HIS A 167 4.05 8.73 -3.92
N ASN A 168 4.46 9.25 -2.75
CA ASN A 168 5.80 8.98 -2.20
C ASN A 168 5.99 7.50 -1.87
N TRP A 169 4.95 6.84 -1.33
CA TRP A 169 4.99 5.40 -1.05
C TRP A 169 5.18 4.58 -2.33
N TYR A 170 4.41 4.91 -3.37
CA TYR A 170 4.55 4.26 -4.67
C TYR A 170 5.97 4.42 -5.24
N GLN A 171 6.54 5.64 -5.19
CA GLN A 171 7.89 5.89 -5.67
C GLN A 171 8.98 5.16 -4.88
N MET A 172 8.71 4.81 -3.61
CA MET A 172 9.66 4.09 -2.76
C MET A 172 9.65 2.58 -2.99
N PHE A 173 8.49 1.99 -3.28
CA PHE A 173 8.32 0.55 -3.13
C PHE A 173 7.63 -0.15 -4.32
N GLU A 174 7.10 0.57 -5.28
CA GLU A 174 6.42 0.05 -6.47
C GLU A 174 7.17 0.42 -7.75
#